data_866606c22f1b164c141d7939f41ff732
#
_entry.id   866606c22f1b164c141d7939f41ff732
#
_cell.length_a   1.000
_cell.length_b   1.000
_cell.length_c   1.000
_cell.angle_alpha   90.00
_cell.angle_beta   90.00
_cell.angle_gamma   90.00
#
_symmetry.space_group_name_H-M   'P 1'
#
loop_
_entity.id
_entity.type
_entity.pdbx_description
1 polymer ?
#
loop_
_entity_poly.entity_id
_entity_poly.type
_entity_poly.pdbx_seq_one_letter_code
_entity_poly.pdbx_strand_id
1 'polypeptide(L)'
;MIEVKNLVKKYGDHTAVDHLSFHVDKGQIYGFLGPNGAGKSTTMNIMTGYIASTSGEVLIDGHNILEEPEAAKKCIGYLPEQPPLYFDMTVVEYLKFAAELKKVPKNERETQIEQVMELTGITAMANRLIKNLSKGYKQRVGLAQAILGYPEIIILDEPTVGLDPKQIIEIRELIRKLSEEHTIILSSHILSEVSAVCDYIMIINHGKLVASDTTENLMNHSLGSNTLELTVKGEKQDVEKMLRNVEEIQKLEWKQGENEKTVSMVITTEEKTDIREKLFYMMAEAKMPILNMQFTKVSLEDIFLELTQNETAPVPDEQDTKPESAPEDENGTDTEKENETEQEAHDESNL
;
A
#
# COMPACT_ATOMS: atom_id res chain seq x y z
N MET A 1 -5.21 -17.07 -11.41
CA MET A 1 -4.23 -17.57 -10.42
C MET A 1 -2.88 -16.89 -10.65
N ILE A 2 -2.20 -16.41 -9.59
CA ILE A 2 -0.84 -15.84 -9.69
C ILE A 2 0.09 -16.65 -8.80
N GLU A 3 1.26 -16.99 -9.31
CA GLU A 3 2.34 -17.59 -8.53
C GLU A 3 3.60 -16.73 -8.66
N VAL A 4 4.16 -16.34 -7.54
CA VAL A 4 5.45 -15.62 -7.47
C VAL A 4 6.44 -16.50 -6.71
N LYS A 5 7.59 -16.81 -7.34
CA LYS A 5 8.59 -17.74 -6.80
C LYS A 5 9.96 -17.07 -6.70
N ASN A 6 10.46 -16.92 -5.49
CA ASN A 6 11.78 -16.37 -5.19
C ASN A 6 12.13 -15.10 -5.97
N LEU A 7 11.15 -14.18 -6.07
CA LEU A 7 11.28 -12.97 -6.85
C LEU A 7 12.31 -12.04 -6.24
N VAL A 8 13.28 -11.59 -7.04
CA VAL A 8 14.29 -10.62 -6.65
C VAL A 8 14.32 -9.47 -7.66
N LYS A 9 14.39 -8.24 -7.14
CA LYS A 9 14.65 -7.04 -7.94
C LYS A 9 15.72 -6.18 -7.29
N LYS A 10 16.80 -5.93 -8.03
CA LYS A 10 17.89 -5.05 -7.64
C LYS A 10 17.98 -3.86 -8.57
N TYR A 11 18.26 -2.69 -8.01
CA TYR A 11 18.60 -1.45 -8.70
C TYR A 11 19.99 -1.02 -8.23
N GLY A 12 21.04 -1.37 -8.97
CA GLY A 12 22.40 -1.25 -8.48
C GLY A 12 22.59 -2.07 -7.21
N ASP A 13 23.03 -1.43 -6.14
CA ASP A 13 23.27 -2.08 -4.83
C ASP A 13 22.00 -2.20 -3.99
N HIS A 14 20.92 -1.48 -4.36
CA HIS A 14 19.66 -1.52 -3.61
C HIS A 14 18.79 -2.72 -4.03
N THR A 15 18.44 -3.58 -3.07
CA THR A 15 17.49 -4.68 -3.28
C THR A 15 16.09 -4.23 -2.92
N ALA A 16 15.25 -3.96 -3.92
CA ALA A 16 13.88 -3.50 -3.74
C ALA A 16 12.88 -4.63 -3.49
N VAL A 17 13.16 -5.84 -3.98
CA VAL A 17 12.40 -7.07 -3.71
C VAL A 17 13.42 -8.17 -3.43
N ASP A 18 13.25 -8.88 -2.31
CA ASP A 18 14.20 -9.84 -1.79
C ASP A 18 13.55 -11.21 -1.53
N HIS A 19 13.72 -12.13 -2.49
CA HIS A 19 13.26 -13.53 -2.44
C HIS A 19 11.75 -13.67 -2.12
N LEU A 20 10.92 -12.77 -2.67
CA LEU A 20 9.49 -12.74 -2.43
C LEU A 20 8.82 -13.96 -3.08
N SER A 21 8.05 -14.71 -2.28
CA SER A 21 7.26 -15.85 -2.78
C SER A 21 5.87 -15.80 -2.18
N PHE A 22 4.83 -15.90 -3.03
CA PHE A 22 3.43 -15.95 -2.62
C PHE A 22 2.56 -16.52 -3.73
N HIS A 23 1.33 -16.86 -3.35
CA HIS A 23 0.31 -17.37 -4.23
C HIS A 23 -0.99 -16.58 -4.07
N VAL A 24 -1.72 -16.39 -5.17
CA VAL A 24 -3.02 -15.72 -5.21
C VAL A 24 -4.02 -16.65 -5.88
N ASP A 25 -5.04 -17.04 -5.13
CA ASP A 25 -6.13 -17.88 -5.63
C ASP A 25 -7.17 -17.07 -6.40
N LYS A 26 -7.98 -17.76 -7.22
CA LYS A 26 -9.06 -17.11 -7.99
C LYS A 26 -10.20 -16.65 -7.09
N GLY A 27 -10.81 -15.51 -7.45
CA GLY A 27 -12.07 -15.03 -6.86
C GLY A 27 -11.94 -14.42 -5.47
N GLN A 28 -10.74 -13.97 -5.08
CA GLN A 28 -10.48 -13.32 -3.80
C GLN A 28 -9.86 -11.93 -3.99
N ILE A 29 -9.97 -11.09 -2.98
CA ILE A 29 -9.32 -9.78 -2.92
C ILE A 29 -8.09 -9.88 -2.01
N TYR A 30 -6.93 -9.72 -2.60
CA TYR A 30 -5.64 -9.70 -1.89
C TYR A 30 -5.14 -8.27 -1.69
N GLY A 31 -4.83 -7.93 -0.45
CA GLY A 31 -4.23 -6.66 -0.07
C GLY A 31 -2.71 -6.76 0.08
N PHE A 32 -1.98 -5.95 -0.66
CA PHE A 32 -0.53 -5.80 -0.54
C PHE A 32 -0.23 -4.60 0.35
N LEU A 33 0.03 -4.83 1.62
CA LEU A 33 0.23 -3.81 2.64
C LEU A 33 1.73 -3.64 2.95
N GLY A 34 2.18 -2.41 3.15
CA GLY A 34 3.55 -2.12 3.56
C GLY A 34 3.86 -0.63 3.53
N PRO A 35 4.90 -0.17 4.24
CA PRO A 35 5.31 1.23 4.21
C PRO A 35 5.79 1.64 2.80
N ASN A 36 5.99 2.94 2.61
CA ASN A 36 6.59 3.45 1.38
C ASN A 36 8.03 2.91 1.26
N GLY A 37 8.39 2.49 0.06
CA GLY A 37 9.70 1.84 -0.18
C GLY A 37 9.76 0.34 0.16
N ALA A 38 8.70 -0.27 0.69
CA ALA A 38 8.67 -1.70 1.02
C ALA A 38 8.77 -2.67 -0.18
N GLY A 39 8.68 -2.17 -1.42
CA GLY A 39 8.75 -2.98 -2.65
C GLY A 39 7.40 -3.27 -3.31
N LYS A 40 6.28 -2.73 -2.81
CA LYS A 40 4.91 -2.97 -3.34
C LYS A 40 4.80 -2.67 -4.84
N SER A 41 4.97 -1.40 -5.24
CA SER A 41 4.84 -1.00 -6.65
C SER A 41 5.90 -1.65 -7.55
N THR A 42 7.09 -1.94 -7.03
CA THR A 42 8.11 -2.71 -7.77
C THR A 42 7.59 -4.12 -8.08
N THR A 43 6.99 -4.80 -7.10
CA THR A 43 6.39 -6.12 -7.28
C THR A 43 5.21 -6.09 -8.27
N MET A 44 4.31 -5.10 -8.13
CA MET A 44 3.19 -4.88 -9.07
C MET A 44 3.69 -4.67 -10.51
N ASN A 45 4.73 -3.84 -10.68
CA ASN A 45 5.32 -3.57 -11.98
C ASN A 45 5.97 -4.82 -12.62
N ILE A 46 6.52 -5.73 -11.80
CA ILE A 46 7.04 -7.00 -12.33
C ILE A 46 5.89 -7.93 -12.71
N MET A 47 4.87 -8.08 -11.87
CA MET A 47 3.69 -8.92 -12.16
C MET A 47 2.95 -8.48 -13.40
N THR A 48 2.93 -7.17 -13.69
CA THR A 48 2.30 -6.62 -14.91
C THR A 48 3.23 -6.62 -16.13
N GLY A 49 4.48 -7.07 -15.97
CA GLY A 49 5.50 -7.09 -17.02
C GLY A 49 5.90 -5.70 -17.50
N TYR A 50 5.78 -4.67 -16.63
CA TYR A 50 6.27 -3.32 -16.91
C TYR A 50 7.79 -3.24 -16.74
N ILE A 51 8.33 -3.95 -15.74
CA ILE A 51 9.77 -4.14 -15.53
C ILE A 51 10.09 -5.62 -15.38
N ALA A 52 11.29 -6.03 -15.80
CA ALA A 52 11.78 -7.38 -15.59
C ALA A 52 12.30 -7.55 -14.15
N SER A 53 12.16 -8.76 -13.59
CA SER A 53 12.85 -9.18 -12.36
C SER A 53 14.36 -9.30 -12.57
N THR A 54 15.13 -9.29 -11.49
CA THR A 54 16.56 -9.66 -11.53
C THR A 54 16.72 -11.19 -11.53
N SER A 55 15.87 -11.87 -10.74
CA SER A 55 15.74 -13.33 -10.72
C SER A 55 14.39 -13.74 -10.15
N GLY A 56 14.08 -15.04 -10.16
CA GLY A 56 12.78 -15.55 -9.75
C GLY A 56 11.77 -15.56 -10.88
N GLU A 57 10.59 -16.10 -10.61
CA GLU A 57 9.56 -16.37 -11.61
C GLU A 57 8.22 -15.77 -11.19
N VAL A 58 7.47 -15.29 -12.17
CA VAL A 58 6.08 -14.85 -12.01
C VAL A 58 5.23 -15.55 -13.06
N LEU A 59 4.26 -16.34 -12.61
CA LEU A 59 3.27 -17.01 -13.43
C LEU A 59 1.91 -16.35 -13.26
N ILE A 60 1.29 -15.98 -14.36
CA ILE A 60 -0.04 -15.39 -14.43
C ILE A 60 -0.94 -16.33 -15.19
N ASP A 61 -1.87 -16.95 -14.49
CA ASP A 61 -2.74 -18.01 -15.02
C ASP A 61 -1.97 -19.11 -15.77
N GLY A 62 -0.80 -19.50 -15.24
CA GLY A 62 0.10 -20.50 -15.81
C GLY A 62 1.09 -19.97 -16.85
N HIS A 63 0.98 -18.71 -17.29
CA HIS A 63 1.88 -18.09 -18.26
C HIS A 63 2.99 -17.33 -17.57
N ASN A 64 4.25 -17.62 -17.90
CA ASN A 64 5.40 -16.87 -17.39
C ASN A 64 5.42 -15.46 -18.01
N ILE A 65 5.45 -14.43 -17.15
CA ILE A 65 5.36 -13.02 -17.58
C ILE A 65 6.54 -12.60 -18.47
N LEU A 66 7.71 -13.24 -18.38
CA LEU A 66 8.90 -12.94 -19.18
C LEU A 66 8.96 -13.77 -20.46
N GLU A 67 8.51 -15.02 -20.42
CA GLU A 67 8.58 -15.95 -21.56
C GLU A 67 7.35 -15.83 -22.46
N GLU A 68 6.15 -15.66 -21.88
CA GLU A 68 4.88 -15.56 -22.57
C GLU A 68 4.15 -14.22 -22.26
N PRO A 69 4.78 -13.05 -22.44
CA PRO A 69 4.27 -11.76 -21.97
C PRO A 69 2.91 -11.38 -22.57
N GLU A 70 2.64 -11.74 -23.82
CA GLU A 70 1.34 -11.43 -24.45
C GLU A 70 0.21 -12.24 -23.84
N ALA A 71 0.42 -13.53 -23.56
CA ALA A 71 -0.57 -14.40 -22.93
C ALA A 71 -0.84 -13.96 -21.48
N ALA A 72 0.21 -13.77 -20.71
CA ALA A 72 0.12 -13.31 -19.32
C ALA A 72 -0.58 -11.94 -19.20
N LYS A 73 -0.17 -10.94 -20.00
CA LYS A 73 -0.76 -9.59 -19.97
C LYS A 73 -2.22 -9.55 -20.39
N LYS A 74 -2.67 -10.51 -21.20
CA LYS A 74 -4.05 -10.63 -21.61
C LYS A 74 -4.98 -11.01 -20.46
N CYS A 75 -4.44 -11.72 -19.46
CA CYS A 75 -5.17 -12.09 -18.25
C CYS A 75 -5.22 -10.97 -17.21
N ILE A 76 -4.50 -9.84 -17.42
CA ILE A 76 -4.35 -8.78 -16.43
C ILE A 76 -5.03 -7.48 -16.87
N GLY A 77 -5.79 -6.88 -15.95
CA GLY A 77 -6.14 -5.47 -15.94
C GLY A 77 -5.26 -4.73 -14.93
N TYR A 78 -4.64 -3.63 -15.33
CA TYR A 78 -3.75 -2.88 -14.44
C TYR A 78 -4.15 -1.42 -14.32
N LEU A 79 -4.27 -0.96 -13.08
CA LEU A 79 -4.42 0.43 -12.71
C LEU A 79 -3.18 0.84 -11.90
N PRO A 80 -2.23 1.57 -12.46
CA PRO A 80 -1.12 2.14 -11.70
C PRO A 80 -1.59 3.29 -10.81
N GLU A 81 -0.81 3.66 -9.78
CA GLU A 81 -1.07 4.79 -8.88
C GLU A 81 -1.43 6.08 -9.63
N GLN A 82 -0.71 6.35 -10.73
CA GLN A 82 -1.01 7.44 -11.65
C GLN A 82 -1.44 6.86 -13.00
N PRO A 83 -2.75 6.81 -13.31
CA PRO A 83 -3.22 6.28 -14.57
C PRO A 83 -2.66 7.07 -15.77
N PRO A 84 -2.09 6.40 -16.80
CA PRO A 84 -1.51 7.04 -17.97
C PRO A 84 -2.60 7.50 -18.96
N LEU A 85 -3.34 8.52 -18.56
CA LEU A 85 -4.48 9.02 -19.31
C LEU A 85 -4.06 10.05 -20.38
N TYR A 86 -4.71 10.00 -21.54
CA TYR A 86 -4.55 11.01 -22.58
C TYR A 86 -5.49 12.19 -22.31
N PHE A 87 -4.95 13.26 -21.77
CA PHE A 87 -5.73 14.39 -21.23
C PHE A 87 -6.53 15.19 -22.27
N ASP A 88 -6.13 15.14 -23.55
CA ASP A 88 -6.80 15.83 -24.65
C ASP A 88 -7.86 14.97 -25.35
N MET A 89 -8.05 13.73 -24.90
CA MET A 89 -9.16 12.87 -25.32
C MET A 89 -10.37 13.04 -24.38
N THR A 90 -11.56 12.79 -24.92
CA THR A 90 -12.75 12.53 -24.11
C THR A 90 -12.67 11.14 -23.48
N VAL A 91 -13.50 10.88 -22.46
CA VAL A 91 -13.52 9.56 -21.81
C VAL A 91 -13.82 8.44 -22.82
N VAL A 92 -14.83 8.62 -23.67
CA VAL A 92 -15.21 7.61 -24.65
C VAL A 92 -14.15 7.40 -25.74
N GLU A 93 -13.48 8.47 -26.20
CA GLU A 93 -12.37 8.33 -27.16
C GLU A 93 -11.20 7.56 -26.55
N TYR A 94 -10.83 7.85 -25.30
CA TYR A 94 -9.79 7.14 -24.59
C TYR A 94 -10.14 5.65 -24.39
N LEU A 95 -11.36 5.33 -23.97
CA LEU A 95 -11.77 3.95 -23.79
C LEU A 95 -11.86 3.18 -25.11
N LYS A 96 -12.25 3.83 -26.22
CA LYS A 96 -12.17 3.23 -27.57
C LYS A 96 -10.73 2.90 -27.97
N PHE A 97 -9.82 3.83 -27.73
CA PHE A 97 -8.39 3.62 -27.97
C PHE A 97 -7.84 2.47 -27.09
N ALA A 98 -8.17 2.46 -25.80
CA ALA A 98 -7.75 1.38 -24.89
C ALA A 98 -8.31 0.02 -25.30
N ALA A 99 -9.58 -0.07 -25.69
CA ALA A 99 -10.20 -1.30 -26.18
C ALA A 99 -9.51 -1.82 -27.45
N GLU A 100 -9.05 -0.92 -28.32
CA GLU A 100 -8.32 -1.28 -29.53
C GLU A 100 -6.93 -1.82 -29.21
N LEU A 101 -6.19 -1.20 -28.30
CA LEU A 101 -4.89 -1.67 -27.82
C LEU A 101 -4.98 -3.04 -27.16
N LYS A 102 -6.04 -3.26 -26.39
CA LYS A 102 -6.32 -4.57 -25.74
C LYS A 102 -6.84 -5.65 -26.71
N LYS A 103 -6.93 -5.32 -28.01
CA LYS A 103 -7.41 -6.23 -29.05
C LYS A 103 -8.84 -6.74 -28.80
N VAL A 104 -9.69 -5.95 -28.12
CA VAL A 104 -11.13 -6.27 -27.95
C VAL A 104 -11.79 -6.40 -29.33
N PRO A 105 -12.58 -7.46 -29.60
CA PRO A 105 -13.26 -7.66 -30.88
C PRO A 105 -14.10 -6.43 -31.28
N LYS A 106 -14.00 -5.99 -32.52
CA LYS A 106 -14.62 -4.74 -33.00
C LYS A 106 -16.14 -4.70 -32.76
N ASN A 107 -16.81 -5.84 -32.88
CA ASN A 107 -18.26 -5.98 -32.67
C ASN A 107 -18.66 -5.91 -31.18
N GLU A 108 -17.72 -6.03 -30.24
CA GLU A 108 -17.97 -6.01 -28.79
C GLU A 108 -17.55 -4.70 -28.13
N ARG A 109 -16.70 -3.91 -28.79
CA ARG A 109 -16.07 -2.71 -28.19
C ARG A 109 -17.08 -1.71 -27.63
N GLU A 110 -18.12 -1.37 -28.40
CA GLU A 110 -19.10 -0.38 -27.96
C GLU A 110 -19.87 -0.88 -26.72
N THR A 111 -20.33 -2.12 -26.74
CA THR A 111 -21.05 -2.73 -25.61
C THR A 111 -20.15 -2.82 -24.37
N GLN A 112 -18.90 -3.27 -24.52
CA GLN A 112 -17.99 -3.33 -23.36
C GLN A 112 -17.66 -1.95 -22.81
N ILE A 113 -17.47 -0.94 -23.66
CA ILE A 113 -17.20 0.45 -23.23
C ILE A 113 -18.41 0.99 -22.44
N GLU A 114 -19.63 0.80 -22.91
CA GLU A 114 -20.84 1.21 -22.19
C GLU A 114 -20.92 0.52 -20.83
N GLN A 115 -20.71 -0.78 -20.76
CA GLN A 115 -20.75 -1.58 -19.54
C GLN A 115 -19.69 -1.13 -18.52
N VAL A 116 -18.44 -0.93 -18.94
CA VAL A 116 -17.40 -0.49 -18.01
C VAL A 116 -17.61 0.96 -17.55
N MET A 117 -18.16 1.84 -18.40
CA MET A 117 -18.53 3.20 -17.99
C MET A 117 -19.67 3.20 -16.97
N GLU A 118 -20.66 2.35 -17.14
CA GLU A 118 -21.77 2.19 -16.18
C GLU A 118 -21.24 1.63 -14.86
N LEU A 119 -20.45 0.53 -14.92
CA LEU A 119 -19.87 -0.13 -13.76
C LEU A 119 -19.00 0.82 -12.92
N THR A 120 -18.18 1.66 -13.56
CA THR A 120 -17.32 2.62 -12.89
C THR A 120 -17.97 3.98 -12.59
N GLY A 121 -19.24 4.15 -12.98
CA GLY A 121 -20.04 5.37 -12.70
C GLY A 121 -19.55 6.62 -13.45
N ILE A 122 -19.03 6.47 -14.67
CA ILE A 122 -18.49 7.57 -15.49
C ILE A 122 -19.29 7.87 -16.74
N THR A 123 -20.45 7.23 -16.93
CA THR A 123 -21.29 7.41 -18.14
C THR A 123 -21.64 8.86 -18.39
N ALA A 124 -21.98 9.63 -17.35
CA ALA A 124 -22.28 11.06 -17.47
C ALA A 124 -21.08 11.90 -17.91
N MET A 125 -19.86 11.35 -17.85
CA MET A 125 -18.58 12.01 -18.22
C MET A 125 -18.11 11.59 -19.61
N ALA A 126 -18.81 10.71 -20.34
CA ALA A 126 -18.38 10.09 -21.60
C ALA A 126 -17.77 11.08 -22.62
N ASN A 127 -18.44 12.21 -22.84
CA ASN A 127 -18.03 13.23 -23.80
C ASN A 127 -17.17 14.36 -23.20
N ARG A 128 -16.77 14.24 -21.92
CA ARG A 128 -15.96 15.25 -21.26
C ARG A 128 -14.48 14.97 -21.48
N LEU A 129 -13.69 16.01 -21.74
CA LEU A 129 -12.24 15.90 -21.83
C LEU A 129 -11.66 15.44 -20.49
N ILE A 130 -10.75 14.48 -20.52
CA ILE A 130 -10.13 13.88 -19.33
C ILE A 130 -9.40 14.91 -18.48
N LYS A 131 -8.76 15.94 -19.10
CA LYS A 131 -8.12 17.04 -18.36
C LYS A 131 -9.07 17.80 -17.43
N ASN A 132 -10.35 17.86 -17.76
CA ASN A 132 -11.39 18.58 -17.02
C ASN A 132 -12.08 17.73 -15.93
N LEU A 133 -11.61 16.50 -15.72
CA LEU A 133 -12.14 15.60 -14.69
C LEU A 133 -11.43 15.83 -13.34
N SER A 134 -12.15 15.65 -12.24
CA SER A 134 -11.54 15.55 -10.91
C SER A 134 -10.61 14.33 -10.82
N LYS A 135 -9.74 14.28 -9.81
CA LYS A 135 -8.84 13.15 -9.58
C LYS A 135 -9.63 11.83 -9.46
N GLY A 136 -10.73 11.80 -8.71
CA GLY A 136 -11.57 10.62 -8.55
C GLY A 136 -12.18 10.13 -9.86
N TYR A 137 -12.64 11.04 -10.72
CA TYR A 137 -13.12 10.63 -12.05
C TYR A 137 -11.99 10.13 -12.95
N LYS A 138 -10.80 10.70 -12.88
CA LYS A 138 -9.62 10.18 -13.59
C LYS A 138 -9.24 8.78 -13.14
N GLN A 139 -9.32 8.51 -11.83
CA GLN A 139 -9.11 7.19 -11.26
C GLN A 139 -10.13 6.18 -11.79
N ARG A 140 -11.42 6.56 -11.83
CA ARG A 140 -12.48 5.71 -12.39
C ARG A 140 -12.31 5.45 -13.89
N VAL A 141 -11.81 6.41 -14.66
CA VAL A 141 -11.47 6.20 -16.08
C VAL A 141 -10.31 5.21 -16.23
N GLY A 142 -9.27 5.31 -15.38
CA GLY A 142 -8.19 4.34 -15.32
C GLY A 142 -8.67 2.94 -14.95
N LEU A 143 -9.60 2.84 -13.99
CA LEU A 143 -10.21 1.57 -13.60
C LEU A 143 -11.06 0.99 -14.74
N ALA A 144 -11.87 1.81 -15.42
CA ALA A 144 -12.61 1.38 -16.61
C ALA A 144 -11.69 0.81 -17.69
N GLN A 145 -10.55 1.46 -17.92
CA GLN A 145 -9.52 0.97 -18.84
C GLN A 145 -8.92 -0.38 -18.34
N ALA A 146 -8.70 -0.53 -17.03
CA ALA A 146 -8.18 -1.80 -16.48
C ALA A 146 -9.15 -2.97 -16.73
N ILE A 147 -10.45 -2.76 -16.57
CA ILE A 147 -11.51 -3.77 -16.70
C ILE A 147 -11.81 -4.16 -18.16
N LEU A 148 -11.57 -3.24 -19.13
CA LEU A 148 -11.82 -3.52 -20.55
C LEU A 148 -11.17 -4.84 -20.98
N GLY A 149 -11.92 -5.66 -21.71
CA GLY A 149 -11.53 -7.00 -22.14
C GLY A 149 -11.78 -8.07 -21.09
N TYR A 150 -12.40 -7.76 -19.95
CA TYR A 150 -12.78 -8.65 -18.85
C TYR A 150 -11.62 -9.57 -18.42
N PRO A 151 -10.49 -9.00 -17.95
CA PRO A 151 -9.34 -9.78 -17.52
C PRO A 151 -9.69 -10.61 -16.28
N GLU A 152 -9.14 -11.82 -16.15
CA GLU A 152 -9.38 -12.65 -14.96
C GLU A 152 -8.80 -12.02 -13.67
N ILE A 153 -7.77 -11.20 -13.80
CA ILE A 153 -7.03 -10.60 -12.69
C ILE A 153 -7.00 -9.08 -12.87
N ILE A 154 -7.31 -8.35 -11.80
CA ILE A 154 -7.20 -6.89 -11.76
C ILE A 154 -6.17 -6.51 -10.68
N ILE A 155 -5.13 -5.80 -11.11
CA ILE A 155 -4.08 -5.28 -10.22
C ILE A 155 -4.27 -3.77 -10.07
N LEU A 156 -4.40 -3.30 -8.81
CA LEU A 156 -4.67 -1.91 -8.47
C LEU A 156 -3.55 -1.38 -7.57
N ASP A 157 -2.73 -0.47 -8.06
CA ASP A 157 -1.66 0.14 -7.28
C ASP A 157 -2.17 1.44 -6.64
N GLU A 158 -2.30 1.45 -5.30
CA GLU A 158 -2.78 2.57 -4.48
C GLU A 158 -4.09 3.22 -5.02
N PRO A 159 -5.18 2.46 -5.23
CA PRO A 159 -6.35 2.93 -5.99
C PRO A 159 -7.11 4.08 -5.32
N THR A 160 -6.87 4.35 -4.05
CA THR A 160 -7.58 5.33 -3.22
C THR A 160 -6.76 6.58 -2.91
N VAL A 161 -5.48 6.63 -3.30
CA VAL A 161 -4.57 7.73 -2.98
C VAL A 161 -5.09 9.08 -3.48
N GLY A 162 -5.25 10.02 -2.52
CA GLY A 162 -5.66 11.40 -2.78
C GLY A 162 -7.11 11.57 -3.22
N LEU A 163 -7.95 10.60 -2.90
CA LEU A 163 -9.40 10.70 -2.98
C LEU A 163 -9.97 11.23 -1.66
N ASP A 164 -11.13 11.85 -1.71
CA ASP A 164 -11.87 12.23 -0.51
C ASP A 164 -12.57 11.00 0.12
N PRO A 165 -12.97 11.06 1.41
CA PRO A 165 -13.55 9.91 2.11
C PRO A 165 -14.78 9.30 1.42
N LYS A 166 -15.60 10.10 0.76
CA LYS A 166 -16.76 9.62 0.03
C LYS A 166 -16.35 8.81 -1.20
N GLN A 167 -15.39 9.32 -1.96
CA GLN A 167 -14.85 8.63 -3.13
C GLN A 167 -14.14 7.33 -2.75
N ILE A 168 -13.45 7.29 -1.60
CA ILE A 168 -12.83 6.05 -1.08
C ILE A 168 -13.90 4.97 -0.86
N ILE A 169 -15.01 5.31 -0.21
CA ILE A 169 -16.11 4.37 0.01
C ILE A 169 -16.65 3.84 -1.33
N GLU A 170 -16.92 4.73 -2.29
CA GLU A 170 -17.43 4.36 -3.61
C GLU A 170 -16.46 3.47 -4.40
N ILE A 171 -15.15 3.71 -4.31
CA ILE A 171 -14.13 2.85 -4.94
C ILE A 171 -14.06 1.47 -4.25
N ARG A 172 -14.17 1.41 -2.92
CA ARG A 172 -14.22 0.13 -2.19
C ARG A 172 -15.43 -0.72 -2.58
N GLU A 173 -16.60 -0.11 -2.69
CA GLU A 173 -17.82 -0.79 -3.15
C GLU A 173 -17.63 -1.32 -4.59
N LEU A 174 -17.02 -0.52 -5.45
CA LEU A 174 -16.71 -0.93 -6.82
C LEU A 174 -15.73 -2.11 -6.86
N ILE A 175 -14.65 -2.08 -6.05
CA ILE A 175 -13.69 -3.18 -5.95
C ILE A 175 -14.40 -4.45 -5.48
N ARG A 176 -15.27 -4.40 -4.48
CA ARG A 176 -16.06 -5.55 -4.03
C ARG A 176 -16.96 -6.10 -5.12
N LYS A 177 -17.63 -5.23 -5.87
CA LYS A 177 -18.46 -5.67 -7.00
C LYS A 177 -17.64 -6.35 -8.10
N LEU A 178 -16.44 -5.83 -8.37
CA LEU A 178 -15.53 -6.45 -9.36
C LEU A 178 -15.01 -7.81 -8.90
N SER A 179 -14.86 -8.05 -7.60
CA SER A 179 -14.38 -9.35 -7.10
C SER A 179 -15.35 -10.50 -7.29
N GLU A 180 -16.62 -10.22 -7.60
CA GLU A 180 -17.60 -11.25 -7.94
C GLU A 180 -17.23 -12.02 -9.23
N GLU A 181 -16.49 -11.37 -10.16
CA GLU A 181 -16.10 -11.95 -11.44
C GLU A 181 -14.58 -11.99 -11.66
N HIS A 182 -13.81 -11.23 -10.86
CA HIS A 182 -12.38 -11.06 -11.02
C HIS A 182 -11.61 -11.39 -9.74
N THR A 183 -10.38 -11.86 -9.89
CA THR A 183 -9.40 -11.90 -8.80
C THR A 183 -8.76 -10.52 -8.69
N ILE A 184 -8.70 -9.94 -7.50
CA ILE A 184 -8.19 -8.57 -7.32
C ILE A 184 -6.97 -8.59 -6.42
N ILE A 185 -5.91 -7.88 -6.84
CA ILE A 185 -4.79 -7.51 -5.99
C ILE A 185 -4.78 -6.00 -5.88
N LEU A 186 -4.77 -5.48 -4.67
CA LEU A 186 -4.61 -4.05 -4.45
C LEU A 186 -3.44 -3.77 -3.52
N SER A 187 -2.67 -2.73 -3.80
CA SER A 187 -1.68 -2.21 -2.88
C SER A 187 -2.24 -1.05 -2.09
N SER A 188 -1.83 -0.94 -0.83
CA SER A 188 -2.02 0.26 -0.02
C SER A 188 -0.96 0.32 1.10
N HIS A 189 -0.70 1.52 1.57
CA HIS A 189 0.06 1.77 2.80
C HIS A 189 -0.87 2.05 3.99
N ILE A 190 -2.19 2.06 3.77
CA ILE A 190 -3.21 2.35 4.78
C ILE A 190 -3.94 1.05 5.14
N LEU A 191 -3.69 0.56 6.34
CA LEU A 191 -4.23 -0.72 6.81
C LEU A 191 -5.76 -0.75 6.84
N SER A 192 -6.41 0.33 7.32
CA SER A 192 -7.88 0.42 7.37
C SER A 192 -8.56 0.39 5.99
N GLU A 193 -7.81 0.67 4.92
CA GLU A 193 -8.31 0.52 3.56
C GLU A 193 -8.29 -0.94 3.12
N VAL A 194 -7.18 -1.63 3.40
CA VAL A 194 -6.98 -3.03 3.04
C VAL A 194 -7.93 -3.92 3.84
N SER A 195 -7.99 -3.76 5.15
CA SER A 195 -8.86 -4.55 6.03
C SER A 195 -10.35 -4.39 5.77
N ALA A 196 -10.75 -3.25 5.19
CA ALA A 196 -12.14 -3.00 4.85
C ALA A 196 -12.62 -3.73 3.59
N VAL A 197 -11.70 -4.18 2.71
CA VAL A 197 -12.05 -4.71 1.38
C VAL A 197 -11.46 -6.10 1.12
N CYS A 198 -10.25 -6.37 1.63
CA CYS A 198 -9.51 -7.58 1.30
C CYS A 198 -9.91 -8.79 2.15
N ASP A 199 -9.94 -9.96 1.52
CA ASP A 199 -10.13 -11.24 2.17
C ASP A 199 -8.79 -11.74 2.78
N TYR A 200 -7.70 -11.44 2.08
CA TYR A 200 -6.33 -11.85 2.41
C TYR A 200 -5.40 -10.63 2.43
N ILE A 201 -4.50 -10.57 3.39
CA ILE A 201 -3.51 -9.48 3.52
C ILE A 201 -2.10 -10.07 3.47
N MET A 202 -1.28 -9.53 2.60
CA MET A 202 0.15 -9.79 2.49
C MET A 202 0.90 -8.54 2.98
N ILE A 203 1.63 -8.67 4.07
CA ILE A 203 2.44 -7.57 4.64
C ILE A 203 3.86 -7.69 4.11
N ILE A 204 4.32 -6.61 3.46
CA ILE A 204 5.68 -6.52 2.91
C ILE A 204 6.46 -5.44 3.63
N ASN A 205 7.70 -5.77 3.99
CA ASN A 205 8.65 -4.83 4.54
C ASN A 205 10.05 -5.11 3.97
N HIS A 206 10.79 -4.06 3.58
CA HIS A 206 12.14 -4.17 3.00
C HIS A 206 12.27 -5.24 1.89
N GLY A 207 11.28 -5.32 1.02
CA GLY A 207 11.23 -6.26 -0.11
C GLY A 207 10.88 -7.70 0.24
N LYS A 208 10.60 -8.02 1.50
CA LYS A 208 10.27 -9.36 2.00
C LYS A 208 8.81 -9.47 2.42
N LEU A 209 8.24 -10.66 2.27
CA LEU A 209 6.95 -11.00 2.83
C LEU A 209 7.12 -11.30 4.32
N VAL A 210 6.52 -10.47 5.17
CA VAL A 210 6.62 -10.58 6.63
C VAL A 210 5.45 -11.41 7.20
N ALA A 211 4.26 -11.22 6.65
CA ALA A 211 3.07 -12.01 7.01
C ALA A 211 2.13 -12.14 5.81
N SER A 212 1.40 -13.26 5.77
CA SER A 212 0.37 -13.49 4.74
C SER A 212 -0.72 -14.38 5.35
N ASP A 213 -1.90 -13.83 5.57
CA ASP A 213 -3.05 -14.57 6.09
C ASP A 213 -4.35 -13.80 5.84
N THR A 214 -5.48 -14.43 6.20
CA THR A 214 -6.78 -13.75 6.24
C THR A 214 -6.76 -12.63 7.29
N THR A 215 -7.60 -11.61 7.07
CA THR A 215 -7.76 -10.51 8.04
C THR A 215 -8.09 -11.03 9.45
N GLU A 216 -8.94 -12.06 9.52
CA GLU A 216 -9.35 -12.68 10.79
C GLU A 216 -8.19 -13.41 11.47
N ASN A 217 -7.41 -14.19 10.72
CA ASN A 217 -6.27 -14.93 11.27
C ASN A 217 -5.16 -13.99 11.73
N LEU A 218 -4.86 -12.93 10.97
CA LEU A 218 -3.87 -11.91 11.40
C LEU A 218 -4.28 -11.27 12.73
N MET A 219 -5.57 -10.96 12.91
CA MET A 219 -6.08 -10.47 14.19
C MET A 219 -5.96 -11.53 15.29
N ASN A 220 -6.20 -12.79 14.99
CA ASN A 220 -6.17 -13.89 15.96
C ASN A 220 -4.73 -14.32 16.32
N HIS A 221 -3.77 -14.28 15.40
CA HIS A 221 -2.37 -14.61 15.69
C HIS A 221 -1.71 -13.65 16.68
N SER A 222 -2.19 -12.41 16.76
CA SER A 222 -1.75 -11.45 17.78
C SER A 222 -2.51 -11.56 19.09
N LEU A 223 -3.50 -12.46 19.17
CA LEU A 223 -4.24 -12.79 20.40
C LEU A 223 -3.46 -13.73 21.34
N GLY A 224 -2.16 -13.94 21.12
CA GLY A 224 -1.27 -14.65 22.05
C GLY A 224 -1.20 -14.04 23.45
N SER A 225 -1.69 -12.82 23.62
CA SER A 225 -1.88 -12.18 24.93
C SER A 225 -3.19 -11.40 24.95
N ASN A 226 -4.07 -11.72 25.89
CA ASN A 226 -5.24 -10.90 26.18
C ASN A 226 -4.79 -9.60 26.84
N THR A 227 -5.03 -8.48 26.15
CA THR A 227 -4.69 -7.16 26.67
C THR A 227 -5.95 -6.50 27.22
N LEU A 228 -5.94 -6.18 28.52
CA LEU A 228 -7.04 -5.54 29.24
C LEU A 228 -6.67 -4.10 29.59
N GLU A 229 -7.42 -3.14 29.08
CA GLU A 229 -7.31 -1.76 29.52
C GLU A 229 -8.16 -1.55 30.77
N LEU A 230 -7.51 -1.09 31.85
CA LEU A 230 -8.14 -0.84 33.13
C LEU A 230 -7.89 0.60 33.56
N THR A 231 -8.95 1.34 33.87
CA THR A 231 -8.87 2.66 34.49
C THR A 231 -9.62 2.63 35.82
N VAL A 232 -8.91 2.97 36.90
CA VAL A 232 -9.45 2.98 38.23
C VAL A 232 -9.23 4.32 38.92
N LYS A 233 -10.07 4.64 39.90
CA LYS A 233 -9.88 5.81 40.77
C LYS A 233 -9.11 5.38 41.99
N GLY A 234 -7.86 5.85 42.15
CA GLY A 234 -6.99 5.49 43.24
C GLY A 234 -5.55 6.00 43.03
N GLU A 235 -4.71 5.74 44.03
CA GLU A 235 -3.28 6.07 43.94
C GLU A 235 -2.52 4.93 43.21
N LYS A 236 -1.59 5.32 42.34
CA LYS A 236 -0.80 4.35 41.54
C LYS A 236 -0.11 3.29 42.38
N GLN A 237 0.45 3.68 43.54
CA GLN A 237 1.19 2.79 44.42
C GLN A 237 0.30 1.69 45.03
N ASP A 238 -0.95 2.03 45.35
CA ASP A 238 -1.88 1.08 45.95
C ASP A 238 -2.40 0.09 44.91
N VAL A 239 -2.72 0.58 43.71
CA VAL A 239 -3.13 -0.27 42.56
C VAL A 239 -1.99 -1.23 42.20
N GLU A 240 -0.75 -0.74 42.12
CA GLU A 240 0.41 -1.57 41.79
C GLU A 240 0.64 -2.70 42.80
N LYS A 241 0.53 -2.41 44.11
CA LYS A 241 0.66 -3.45 45.15
C LYS A 241 -0.38 -4.55 45.03
N MET A 242 -1.60 -4.19 44.64
CA MET A 242 -2.68 -5.15 44.46
C MET A 242 -2.45 -6.02 43.22
N LEU A 243 -2.09 -5.42 42.09
CA LEU A 243 -1.91 -6.14 40.85
C LEU A 243 -0.68 -7.07 40.84
N ARG A 244 0.35 -6.77 41.62
CA ARG A 244 1.53 -7.65 41.77
C ARG A 244 1.19 -9.04 42.36
N ASN A 245 0.05 -9.19 43.04
CA ASN A 245 -0.39 -10.45 43.61
C ASN A 245 -1.28 -11.27 42.66
N VAL A 246 -1.46 -10.82 41.42
CA VAL A 246 -2.25 -11.51 40.40
C VAL A 246 -1.28 -12.25 39.45
N GLU A 247 -1.20 -13.59 39.68
CA GLU A 247 -0.24 -14.46 38.98
C GLU A 247 -0.45 -14.49 37.47
N GLU A 248 -1.68 -14.26 37.02
CA GLU A 248 -2.07 -14.32 35.62
C GLU A 248 -1.62 -13.09 34.79
N ILE A 249 -1.07 -12.07 35.45
CA ILE A 249 -0.55 -10.86 34.80
C ILE A 249 0.89 -11.10 34.33
N GLN A 250 1.12 -11.11 33.03
CA GLN A 250 2.45 -11.22 32.44
C GLN A 250 3.15 -9.86 32.32
N LYS A 251 2.41 -8.82 31.94
CA LYS A 251 2.94 -7.48 31.71
C LYS A 251 1.97 -6.42 32.20
N LEU A 252 2.50 -5.34 32.76
CA LEU A 252 1.73 -4.20 33.23
C LEU A 252 2.37 -2.92 32.68
N GLU A 253 1.62 -2.17 31.88
CA GLU A 253 2.05 -0.89 31.32
C GLU A 253 1.16 0.24 31.83
N TRP A 254 1.78 1.29 32.36
CA TRP A 254 1.05 2.43 32.88
C TRP A 254 0.82 3.45 31.79
N LYS A 255 -0.45 3.89 31.62
CA LYS A 255 -0.79 5.05 30.77
C LYS A 255 -0.90 6.31 31.62
N GLN A 256 -0.68 7.46 30.98
CA GLN A 256 -0.91 8.74 31.65
C GLN A 256 -2.40 8.90 31.96
N GLY A 257 -2.76 9.05 33.23
CA GLY A 257 -4.16 9.22 33.66
C GLY A 257 -4.73 10.59 33.24
N GLU A 258 -6.03 10.63 33.01
CA GLU A 258 -6.73 11.87 32.65
C GLU A 258 -6.76 12.91 33.81
N ASN A 259 -6.63 12.46 35.06
CA ASN A 259 -6.66 13.27 36.26
C ASN A 259 -5.71 12.75 37.34
N GLU A 260 -5.28 13.61 38.28
CA GLU A 260 -4.36 13.25 39.40
C GLU A 260 -4.85 12.12 40.31
N LYS A 261 -6.14 11.76 40.29
CA LYS A 261 -6.74 10.71 41.10
C LYS A 261 -7.21 9.49 40.32
N THR A 262 -6.85 9.40 39.02
CA THR A 262 -7.18 8.27 38.16
C THR A 262 -5.93 7.65 37.60
N VAL A 263 -5.90 6.31 37.61
CA VAL A 263 -4.77 5.54 37.09
C VAL A 263 -5.27 4.66 35.96
N SER A 264 -4.66 4.81 34.81
CA SER A 264 -4.93 3.99 33.61
C SER A 264 -3.75 3.07 33.34
N MET A 265 -4.04 1.82 32.98
CA MET A 265 -3.05 0.80 32.72
C MET A 265 -3.52 -0.19 31.69
N VAL A 266 -2.55 -0.82 31.06
CA VAL A 266 -2.74 -1.94 30.13
C VAL A 266 -2.16 -3.18 30.79
N ILE A 267 -2.98 -4.20 30.97
CA ILE A 267 -2.65 -5.48 31.59
C ILE A 267 -2.61 -6.54 30.50
N THR A 268 -1.48 -7.22 30.37
CA THR A 268 -1.33 -8.35 29.44
C THR A 268 -1.40 -9.65 30.24
N THR A 269 -2.27 -10.58 29.85
CA THR A 269 -2.45 -11.90 30.47
C THR A 269 -2.12 -13.02 29.48
N GLU A 270 -2.03 -14.24 29.96
CA GLU A 270 -1.93 -15.44 29.12
C GLU A 270 -3.16 -15.61 28.21
N GLU A 271 -2.97 -16.33 27.11
CA GLU A 271 -4.05 -16.65 26.17
C GLU A 271 -5.27 -17.26 26.90
N LYS A 272 -6.46 -16.79 26.53
CA LYS A 272 -7.75 -17.28 27.03
C LYS A 272 -8.02 -17.08 28.54
N THR A 273 -7.19 -16.31 29.25
CA THR A 273 -7.40 -16.03 30.65
C THR A 273 -8.19 -14.73 30.83
N ASP A 274 -9.44 -14.83 31.31
CA ASP A 274 -10.27 -13.67 31.63
C ASP A 274 -10.16 -13.35 33.12
N ILE A 275 -9.46 -12.25 33.45
CA ILE A 275 -9.26 -11.82 34.85
C ILE A 275 -10.21 -10.69 35.25
N ARG A 276 -11.17 -10.30 34.44
CA ARG A 276 -12.04 -9.15 34.69
C ARG A 276 -12.85 -9.31 35.99
N GLU A 277 -13.41 -10.47 36.20
CA GLU A 277 -14.17 -10.75 37.45
C GLU A 277 -13.28 -10.66 38.67
N LYS A 278 -12.08 -11.25 38.64
CA LYS A 278 -11.09 -11.19 39.73
C LYS A 278 -10.68 -9.74 40.02
N LEU A 279 -10.38 -8.95 39.00
CA LEU A 279 -10.04 -7.54 39.15
C LEU A 279 -11.21 -6.73 39.72
N PHE A 280 -12.43 -7.02 39.25
CA PHE A 280 -13.62 -6.32 39.75
C PHE A 280 -13.77 -6.48 41.27
N TYR A 281 -13.74 -7.71 41.80
CA TYR A 281 -13.88 -7.95 43.23
C TYR A 281 -12.72 -7.34 44.02
N MET A 282 -11.50 -7.47 43.54
CA MET A 282 -10.31 -6.94 44.20
C MET A 282 -10.35 -5.41 44.31
N MET A 283 -10.76 -4.70 43.25
CA MET A 283 -10.92 -3.25 43.28
C MET A 283 -12.10 -2.81 44.13
N ALA A 284 -13.19 -3.58 44.14
CA ALA A 284 -14.36 -3.32 44.99
C ALA A 284 -14.03 -3.44 46.50
N GLU A 285 -13.30 -4.47 46.93
CA GLU A 285 -12.81 -4.63 48.30
C GLU A 285 -11.91 -3.46 48.75
N ALA A 286 -11.05 -2.99 47.83
CA ALA A 286 -10.19 -1.83 48.07
C ALA A 286 -10.92 -0.48 48.00
N LYS A 287 -12.21 -0.49 47.70
CA LYS A 287 -13.02 0.74 47.46
C LYS A 287 -12.47 1.66 46.40
N MET A 288 -11.87 1.06 45.36
CA MET A 288 -11.34 1.73 44.17
C MET A 288 -12.33 1.56 43.01
N PRO A 289 -13.11 2.58 42.66
CA PRO A 289 -14.06 2.49 41.57
C PRO A 289 -13.38 2.25 40.23
N ILE A 290 -13.84 1.23 39.49
CA ILE A 290 -13.43 1.00 38.10
C ILE A 290 -14.21 1.98 37.23
N LEU A 291 -13.48 2.75 36.45
CA LEU A 291 -14.04 3.75 35.50
C LEU A 291 -14.12 3.20 34.09
N ASN A 292 -13.14 2.37 33.70
CA ASN A 292 -13.13 1.63 32.44
C ASN A 292 -12.48 0.27 32.64
N MET A 293 -13.04 -0.76 32.04
CA MET A 293 -12.45 -2.09 31.97
C MET A 293 -12.90 -2.78 30.69
N GLN A 294 -12.01 -2.86 29.74
CA GLN A 294 -12.32 -3.48 28.45
C GLN A 294 -11.12 -4.25 27.91
N PHE A 295 -11.38 -5.35 27.22
CA PHE A 295 -10.35 -5.98 26.42
C PHE A 295 -10.00 -5.08 25.24
N THR A 296 -8.74 -4.76 25.14
CA THR A 296 -8.19 -4.13 23.96
C THR A 296 -7.85 -5.26 22.98
N LYS A 297 -8.59 -5.39 21.92
CA LYS A 297 -8.16 -6.23 20.81
C LYS A 297 -6.91 -5.56 20.25
N VAL A 298 -5.83 -6.34 20.12
CA VAL A 298 -4.67 -5.89 19.36
C VAL A 298 -5.19 -5.47 17.99
N SER A 299 -4.95 -4.24 17.63
CA SER A 299 -5.41 -3.74 16.33
C SER A 299 -4.49 -4.30 15.24
N LEU A 300 -5.00 -4.43 14.02
CA LEU A 300 -4.14 -4.75 12.87
C LEU A 300 -3.02 -3.71 12.70
N GLU A 301 -3.26 -2.46 13.17
CA GLU A 301 -2.26 -1.39 13.20
C GLU A 301 -1.09 -1.74 14.13
N ASP A 302 -1.36 -2.28 15.32
CA ASP A 302 -0.31 -2.68 16.27
C ASP A 302 0.51 -3.83 15.70
N ILE A 303 -0.16 -4.80 15.06
CA ILE A 303 0.49 -5.92 14.38
C ILE A 303 1.39 -5.41 13.25
N PHE A 304 0.85 -4.53 12.42
CA PHE A 304 1.58 -3.94 11.32
C PHE A 304 2.82 -3.17 11.81
N LEU A 305 2.67 -2.39 12.89
CA LEU A 305 3.78 -1.67 13.50
C LEU A 305 4.82 -2.62 14.09
N GLU A 306 4.40 -3.66 14.80
CA GLU A 306 5.31 -4.66 15.36
C GLU A 306 6.12 -5.37 14.27
N LEU A 307 5.44 -5.83 13.21
CA LEU A 307 6.07 -6.53 12.09
C LEU A 307 6.97 -5.63 11.24
N THR A 308 6.71 -4.31 11.25
CA THR A 308 7.51 -3.37 10.44
C THR A 308 8.60 -2.65 11.23
N GLN A 309 8.55 -2.60 12.59
CA GLN A 309 9.52 -1.92 13.42
C GLN A 309 10.66 -2.84 13.91
N ASN A 310 10.43 -4.14 14.02
CA ASN A 310 11.41 -5.09 14.60
C ASN A 310 12.70 -5.31 13.77
N GLU A 311 12.87 -4.64 12.60
CA GLU A 311 14.08 -4.70 11.78
C GLU A 311 14.78 -3.34 11.57
N THR A 312 14.44 -2.30 12.29
CA THR A 312 15.17 -1.02 12.23
C THR A 312 16.37 -1.00 13.17
N ALA A 313 17.47 -1.70 12.79
CA ALA A 313 18.78 -1.21 13.18
C ALA A 313 19.04 0.10 12.38
N PRO A 314 19.49 1.20 13.00
CA PRO A 314 19.73 2.45 12.29
C PRO A 314 20.86 2.22 11.29
N VAL A 315 20.55 2.41 10.00
CA VAL A 315 21.59 2.65 8.98
C VAL A 315 22.21 4.00 9.38
N PRO A 316 23.53 4.12 9.57
CA PRO A 316 24.17 5.40 9.84
C PRO A 316 23.89 6.35 8.67
N ASP A 317 23.40 7.55 8.96
CA ASP A 317 23.30 8.64 8.02
C ASP A 317 24.65 8.82 7.33
N GLU A 318 24.74 8.50 6.05
CA GLU A 318 25.83 8.96 5.20
C GLU A 318 25.71 10.48 5.11
N GLN A 319 26.56 11.13 5.89
CA GLN A 319 26.78 12.56 5.82
C GLN A 319 27.16 12.96 4.39
N ASP A 320 26.48 13.98 3.90
CA ASP A 320 26.80 14.76 2.72
C ASP A 320 28.31 14.97 2.57
N THR A 321 28.97 14.13 1.80
CA THR A 321 30.27 14.46 1.26
C THR A 321 30.08 15.17 -0.07
N LYS A 322 30.11 16.49 -0.01
CA LYS A 322 30.38 17.33 -1.19
C LYS A 322 31.66 16.82 -1.87
N PRO A 323 31.69 16.73 -3.19
CA PRO A 323 32.94 16.46 -3.88
C PRO A 323 33.91 17.64 -3.67
N GLU A 324 35.04 17.34 -3.05
CA GLU A 324 36.20 18.22 -2.99
C GLU A 324 36.68 18.53 -4.40
N SER A 325 36.80 19.80 -4.69
CA SER A 325 37.43 20.33 -5.89
C SER A 325 38.90 19.88 -5.99
N ALA A 326 39.31 19.38 -7.15
CA ALA A 326 40.67 19.04 -7.47
C ALA A 326 41.59 20.31 -7.39
N PRO A 327 42.87 20.12 -7.01
CA PRO A 327 43.80 21.23 -6.91
C PRO A 327 44.25 21.75 -8.27
N GLU A 328 44.22 23.08 -8.40
CA GLU A 328 44.81 23.82 -9.52
C GLU A 328 46.36 23.69 -9.46
N ASP A 329 46.95 23.18 -10.53
CA ASP A 329 48.37 23.27 -10.78
C ASP A 329 48.72 24.67 -11.33
N GLU A 330 49.45 25.43 -10.51
CA GLU A 330 50.21 26.61 -10.99
C GLU A 330 51.39 26.14 -11.78
N ASN A 331 51.47 26.55 -13.04
CA ASN A 331 52.76 26.95 -13.62
C ASN A 331 52.56 27.79 -14.87
N GLY A 332 53.13 28.99 -14.76
CA GLY A 332 53.05 30.06 -15.71
C GLY A 332 53.87 29.83 -17.00
N THR A 333 53.58 30.64 -17.92
CA THR A 333 54.52 31.50 -18.62
C THR A 333 53.82 32.37 -19.65
N ASP A 334 54.19 33.62 -19.67
CA ASP A 334 53.91 34.73 -20.57
C ASP A 334 53.91 34.39 -22.05
N THR A 335 53.03 35.04 -22.82
CA THR A 335 53.37 35.98 -23.90
C THR A 335 52.13 36.53 -24.62
N GLU A 336 51.99 37.81 -24.46
CA GLU A 336 51.72 38.92 -25.42
C GLU A 336 50.95 38.66 -26.73
N LYS A 337 50.01 39.58 -26.87
CA LYS A 337 49.68 40.49 -27.99
C LYS A 337 48.51 40.15 -28.92
N GLU A 338 47.70 41.13 -28.88
CA GLU A 338 47.18 42.05 -29.95
C GLU A 338 45.97 41.53 -30.77
N ASN A 339 44.96 42.37 -30.62
CA ASN A 339 44.28 43.20 -31.61
C ASN A 339 43.05 42.65 -32.36
N GLU A 340 42.10 43.51 -32.21
CA GLU A 340 41.21 44.17 -33.20
C GLU A 340 39.96 43.37 -33.62
N THR A 341 38.87 43.91 -33.17
CA THR A 341 37.93 44.87 -33.78
C THR A 341 36.93 44.35 -34.81
N GLU A 342 35.71 44.78 -34.55
CA GLU A 342 34.68 45.19 -35.54
C GLU A 342 33.85 44.06 -36.20
N GLN A 343 32.65 44.16 -36.04
CA GLN A 343 31.51 44.91 -36.56
C GLN A 343 30.44 44.01 -37.15
N GLU A 344 29.25 44.22 -36.67
CA GLU A 344 28.02 44.58 -37.36
C GLU A 344 27.45 43.62 -38.43
N ALA A 345 26.29 43.24 -38.14
CA ALA A 345 25.00 43.75 -38.63
C ALA A 345 24.33 42.93 -39.75
N HIS A 346 23.04 42.87 -39.61
CA HIS A 346 21.99 42.74 -40.66
C HIS A 346 21.94 41.40 -41.45
N ASP A 347 20.90 40.83 -41.79
CA ASP A 347 19.50 41.26 -41.96
C ASP A 347 18.63 40.03 -42.30
N GLU A 348 17.41 40.13 -41.90
CA GLU A 348 16.17 39.73 -42.54
C GLU A 348 16.09 38.57 -43.57
N SER A 349 15.05 37.82 -43.31
CA SER A 349 13.97 37.46 -44.23
C SER A 349 14.01 36.16 -45.02
N ASN A 350 12.88 35.55 -44.92
CA ASN A 350 12.16 34.74 -45.91
C ASN A 350 12.71 33.36 -46.29
N LEU A 351 12.07 32.37 -45.82
CA LEU A 351 11.06 31.57 -46.57
C LEU A 351 10.52 30.49 -45.66
#